data_f265f1b424121e5cdd93a0fceffb038b
#
_entry.id   f265f1b424121e5cdd93a0fceffb038b
#
_cell.length_a   1.000
_cell.length_b   1.000
_cell.length_c   1.000
_cell.angle_alpha   90.00
_cell.angle_beta   90.00
_cell.angle_gamma   90.00
#
_symmetry.space_group_name_H-M   'P 1'
#
loop_
_entity.id
_entity.type
_entity.pdbx_description
1 polymer ?
#
loop_
_entity_poly.entity_id
_entity_poly.type
_entity_poly.pdbx_seq_one_letter_code
_entity_poly.pdbx_strand_id
1 'polypeptide(L)'
;MKKYLLLWSALLSLIFASASLVSADDFSAPAKHAIAVDVESGKVLYEKDATTPASIASITKLLTVYLVYEAMDQGKFGMNSEVAISDYPYLLTVESTASNINLDTRKYTVQELLQASLISSANSAAIALAEKVAGSEPKFVDMMTAKLKEWGISDAKLVNATGLNNEFLGNNIYPGSSSTAENTMSARDIAIIARHLLQDYPQVTDITSRYSYTMEGNTYYSTNQMIEGGTYQRAGVVGLKTGTTDLSGASFVATTTEHHFQIITVILNADNGNEFPDNRFVATNALIDYVYNNFSATTLVEKGQAYTNSTVEVFNGTDSISRAVATENLTLITRKDKKNAASANFKATKAIVDAPIAKGQELGTLVSRDSNLIGSGYLGKLPSVKMIAKNETSTPFAPISWWNHFVRYVNEKL
;
A
#
# COMPACT_ATOMS: atom_id res chain seq x y z
N MET A 1 -5.54 -61.27 16.09
CA MET A 1 -5.86 -60.19 15.18
C MET A 1 -6.36 -58.90 15.87
N LYS A 2 -7.22 -58.94 16.91
CA LYS A 2 -7.73 -57.71 17.59
C LYS A 2 -6.68 -56.89 18.35
N LYS A 3 -5.58 -57.49 18.86
CA LYS A 3 -4.53 -56.76 19.57
C LYS A 3 -3.60 -55.94 18.67
N TYR A 4 -3.44 -56.28 17.42
CA TYR A 4 -2.61 -55.52 16.47
C TYR A 4 -3.37 -54.35 15.83
N LEU A 5 -4.69 -54.41 15.77
CA LEU A 5 -5.53 -53.30 15.26
C LEU A 5 -5.51 -52.10 16.23
N LEU A 6 -5.44 -52.36 17.54
CA LEU A 6 -5.35 -51.32 18.58
C LEU A 6 -3.97 -50.64 18.64
N LEU A 7 -2.88 -51.37 18.32
CA LEU A 7 -1.56 -50.76 18.21
C LEU A 7 -1.40 -49.88 16.96
N TRP A 8 -2.01 -50.23 15.87
CA TRP A 8 -1.99 -49.40 14.65
C TRP A 8 -2.86 -48.14 14.78
N SER A 9 -3.98 -48.18 15.48
CA SER A 9 -4.80 -46.98 15.72
C SER A 9 -4.12 -46.01 16.70
N ALA A 10 -3.34 -46.51 17.68
CA ALA A 10 -2.55 -45.67 18.59
C ALA A 10 -1.31 -45.05 17.88
N LEU A 11 -0.72 -45.74 16.91
CA LEU A 11 0.40 -45.20 16.13
C LEU A 11 -0.07 -44.14 15.12
N LEU A 12 -1.26 -44.30 14.52
CA LEU A 12 -1.84 -43.30 13.62
C LEU A 12 -2.28 -42.04 14.35
N SER A 13 -2.74 -42.13 15.61
CA SER A 13 -3.10 -40.96 16.40
C SER A 13 -1.87 -40.18 16.94
N LEU A 14 -0.68 -40.78 17.02
CA LEU A 14 0.56 -40.08 17.39
C LEU A 14 1.18 -39.28 16.23
N ILE A 15 0.86 -39.61 14.98
CA ILE A 15 1.38 -38.89 13.79
C ILE A 15 0.63 -37.56 13.55
N PHE A 16 -0.60 -37.40 14.09
CA PHE A 16 -1.36 -36.14 13.95
C PHE A 16 -1.15 -35.13 15.09
N ALA A 17 -0.31 -35.43 16.08
CA ALA A 17 -0.13 -34.61 17.29
C ALA A 17 1.09 -33.68 17.27
N SER A 18 1.77 -33.50 16.15
CA SER A 18 2.89 -32.56 16.04
C SER A 18 2.69 -31.50 14.97
N ALA A 19 1.48 -30.96 14.85
CA ALA A 19 1.35 -29.60 14.34
C ALA A 19 1.90 -28.68 15.44
N SER A 20 3.20 -28.39 15.39
CA SER A 20 3.80 -27.34 16.19
C SER A 20 3.00 -26.07 15.90
N LEU A 21 2.22 -25.61 16.89
CA LEU A 21 1.72 -24.24 16.91
C LEU A 21 2.97 -23.36 16.97
N VAL A 22 3.48 -22.96 15.80
CA VAL A 22 4.50 -21.92 15.71
C VAL A 22 3.87 -20.72 16.41
N SER A 23 4.44 -20.32 17.53
CA SER A 23 4.03 -19.09 18.20
C SER A 23 4.15 -17.95 17.20
N ALA A 24 3.13 -17.08 17.12
CA ALA A 24 3.16 -15.92 16.22
C ALA A 24 4.38 -15.00 16.47
N ASP A 25 5.07 -15.16 17.59
CA ASP A 25 6.27 -14.40 17.97
C ASP A 25 7.58 -14.97 17.39
N ASP A 26 7.58 -16.19 16.82
CA ASP A 26 8.79 -16.87 16.30
C ASP A 26 8.96 -16.73 14.78
N PHE A 27 8.02 -16.09 14.07
CA PHE A 27 8.14 -15.91 12.62
C PHE A 27 9.18 -14.84 12.26
N SER A 28 10.14 -15.22 11.41
CA SER A 28 11.08 -14.29 10.77
C SER A 28 11.04 -14.47 9.27
N ALA A 29 10.63 -13.43 8.54
CA ALA A 29 10.63 -13.45 7.09
C ALA A 29 12.05 -13.76 6.56
N PRO A 30 12.21 -14.72 5.61
CA PRO A 30 13.52 -15.10 5.08
C PRO A 30 14.03 -14.05 4.08
N ALA A 31 14.38 -12.88 4.59
CA ALA A 31 14.92 -11.72 3.87
C ALA A 31 15.66 -10.79 4.83
N LYS A 32 16.51 -9.90 4.32
CA LYS A 32 17.18 -8.90 5.15
C LYS A 32 16.19 -7.86 5.69
N HIS A 33 15.34 -7.32 4.81
CA HIS A 33 14.33 -6.33 5.19
C HIS A 33 12.96 -6.80 4.72
N ALA A 34 11.94 -6.69 5.56
CA ALA A 34 10.59 -7.06 5.19
C ALA A 34 9.54 -6.22 5.93
N ILE A 35 8.42 -5.95 5.26
CA ILE A 35 7.24 -5.35 5.88
C ILE A 35 5.97 -5.91 5.22
N ALA A 36 4.91 -6.04 6.02
CA ALA A 36 3.56 -6.27 5.53
C ALA A 36 2.63 -5.21 6.10
N VAL A 37 1.78 -4.64 5.25
CA VAL A 37 0.85 -3.57 5.65
C VAL A 37 -0.53 -3.79 5.03
N ASP A 38 -1.56 -3.42 5.76
CA ASP A 38 -2.91 -3.32 5.24
C ASP A 38 -3.04 -2.11 4.31
N VAL A 39 -3.60 -2.30 3.11
CA VAL A 39 -3.70 -1.24 2.10
C VAL A 39 -4.63 -0.12 2.54
N GLU A 40 -5.79 -0.47 3.11
CA GLU A 40 -6.82 0.49 3.46
C GLU A 40 -6.38 1.38 4.62
N SER A 41 -6.01 0.78 5.76
CA SER A 41 -5.66 1.53 6.96
C SER A 41 -4.19 1.98 7.04
N GLY A 42 -3.30 1.34 6.29
CA GLY A 42 -1.85 1.51 6.41
C GLY A 42 -1.27 0.87 7.67
N LYS A 43 -2.02 -0.02 8.35
CA LYS A 43 -1.53 -0.71 9.55
C LYS A 43 -0.37 -1.64 9.21
N VAL A 44 0.69 -1.55 10.01
CA VAL A 44 1.81 -2.49 9.94
C VAL A 44 1.40 -3.81 10.60
N LEU A 45 1.49 -4.90 9.83
CA LEU A 45 1.12 -6.26 10.24
C LEU A 45 2.34 -7.13 10.53
N TYR A 46 3.48 -6.76 9.99
CA TYR A 46 4.80 -7.34 10.21
C TYR A 46 5.89 -6.35 9.81
N GLU A 47 7.01 -6.34 10.52
CA GLU A 47 8.23 -5.67 10.05
C GLU A 47 9.49 -6.40 10.56
N LYS A 48 10.53 -6.37 9.73
CA LYS A 48 11.88 -6.84 10.02
C LYS A 48 12.85 -5.87 9.37
N ASP A 49 13.61 -5.14 10.19
CA ASP A 49 14.54 -4.11 9.72
C ASP A 49 13.99 -3.26 8.56
N ALA A 50 12.72 -2.81 8.73
CA ALA A 50 11.94 -2.22 7.65
C ALA A 50 12.28 -0.74 7.39
N THR A 51 13.06 -0.11 8.25
CA THR A 51 13.42 1.33 8.18
C THR A 51 14.83 1.59 7.68
N THR A 52 15.66 0.55 7.53
CA THR A 52 17.01 0.69 7.00
C THR A 52 16.98 0.82 5.48
N PRO A 53 17.51 1.91 4.87
CA PRO A 53 17.60 2.03 3.42
C PRO A 53 18.52 0.97 2.81
N ALA A 54 18.05 0.32 1.76
CA ALA A 54 18.80 -0.68 0.98
C ALA A 54 18.61 -0.42 -0.51
N SER A 55 19.48 -1.00 -1.35
CA SER A 55 19.28 -0.97 -2.81
C SER A 55 17.96 -1.64 -3.18
N ILE A 56 17.18 -1.00 -4.05
CA ILE A 56 15.82 -1.42 -4.38
C ILE A 56 15.64 -1.88 -5.82
N ALA A 57 16.68 -1.71 -6.66
CA ALA A 57 16.63 -2.08 -8.07
C ALA A 57 15.34 -1.59 -8.77
N SER A 58 14.78 -2.42 -9.65
CA SER A 58 13.58 -2.12 -10.45
C SER A 58 12.28 -1.90 -9.64
N ILE A 59 12.28 -2.07 -8.32
CA ILE A 59 11.16 -1.62 -7.47
C ILE A 59 10.96 -0.11 -7.60
N THR A 60 12.02 0.64 -7.91
CA THR A 60 11.99 2.07 -8.27
C THR A 60 10.86 2.42 -9.24
N LYS A 61 10.56 1.53 -10.20
CA LYS A 61 9.55 1.75 -11.24
C LYS A 61 8.13 1.94 -10.70
N LEU A 62 7.84 1.53 -9.45
CA LEU A 62 6.56 1.83 -8.81
C LEU A 62 6.35 3.34 -8.62
N LEU A 63 7.40 4.06 -8.19
CA LEU A 63 7.35 5.53 -8.07
C LEU A 63 7.34 6.21 -9.45
N THR A 64 8.09 5.68 -10.41
CA THR A 64 8.07 6.16 -11.80
C THR A 64 6.67 6.07 -12.39
N VAL A 65 6.02 4.92 -12.25
CA VAL A 65 4.66 4.69 -12.75
C VAL A 65 3.65 5.57 -12.00
N TYR A 66 3.79 5.77 -10.70
CA TYR A 66 2.95 6.69 -9.95
C TYR A 66 2.96 8.10 -10.56
N LEU A 67 4.15 8.66 -10.83
CA LEU A 67 4.29 10.00 -11.43
C LEU A 67 3.77 10.07 -12.87
N VAL A 68 3.83 8.96 -13.61
CA VAL A 68 3.20 8.88 -14.95
C VAL A 68 1.68 8.97 -14.83
N TYR A 69 1.06 8.21 -13.92
CA TYR A 69 -0.38 8.30 -13.65
C TYR A 69 -0.78 9.69 -13.15
N GLU A 70 0.00 10.26 -12.23
CA GLU A 70 -0.25 11.63 -11.74
C GLU A 70 -0.20 12.67 -12.88
N ALA A 71 0.74 12.54 -13.80
CA ALA A 71 0.82 13.42 -14.98
C ALA A 71 -0.39 13.26 -15.91
N MET A 72 -0.91 12.03 -16.06
CA MET A 72 -2.15 11.77 -16.80
C MET A 72 -3.37 12.36 -16.10
N ASP A 73 -3.47 12.23 -14.80
CA ASP A 73 -4.55 12.80 -13.99
C ASP A 73 -4.57 14.33 -14.05
N GLN A 74 -3.38 14.95 -14.13
CA GLN A 74 -3.21 16.38 -14.39
C GLN A 74 -3.53 16.79 -15.84
N GLY A 75 -3.94 15.87 -16.71
CA GLY A 75 -4.31 16.14 -18.10
C GLY A 75 -3.16 16.44 -19.05
N LYS A 76 -1.91 16.14 -18.68
CA LYS A 76 -0.73 16.40 -19.53
C LYS A 76 -0.71 15.51 -20.78
N PHE A 77 -1.15 14.26 -20.66
CA PHE A 77 -1.29 13.27 -21.72
C PHE A 77 -2.18 12.11 -21.22
N GLY A 78 -2.53 11.16 -22.11
CA GLY A 78 -3.32 9.99 -21.77
C GLY A 78 -2.64 8.70 -22.19
N MET A 79 -3.25 7.53 -21.89
CA MET A 79 -2.73 6.19 -22.20
C MET A 79 -2.36 6.03 -23.67
N ASN A 80 -3.14 6.57 -24.60
CA ASN A 80 -2.92 6.47 -26.04
C ASN A 80 -2.00 7.55 -26.59
N SER A 81 -1.45 8.44 -25.76
CA SER A 81 -0.53 9.48 -26.21
C SER A 81 0.80 8.88 -26.66
N GLU A 82 1.30 9.36 -27.80
CA GLU A 82 2.59 8.94 -28.35
C GLU A 82 3.74 9.45 -27.49
N VAL A 83 4.72 8.58 -27.29
CA VAL A 83 6.02 8.84 -26.66
C VAL A 83 7.10 8.59 -27.71
N ALA A 84 7.83 9.63 -28.06
CA ALA A 84 9.01 9.50 -28.90
C ALA A 84 10.18 8.96 -28.07
N ILE A 85 10.88 7.95 -28.59
CA ILE A 85 12.03 7.34 -27.92
C ILE A 85 13.30 8.08 -28.35
N SER A 86 13.95 8.76 -27.42
CA SER A 86 15.24 9.43 -27.62
C SER A 86 16.37 8.41 -27.83
N ASP A 87 17.55 8.90 -28.20
CA ASP A 87 18.71 8.02 -28.37
C ASP A 87 19.12 7.33 -27.07
N TYR A 88 18.99 7.99 -25.92
CA TYR A 88 19.40 7.43 -24.64
C TYR A 88 18.65 6.13 -24.28
N PRO A 89 17.33 6.09 -24.13
CA PRO A 89 16.63 4.84 -23.84
C PRO A 89 16.73 3.82 -24.98
N TYR A 90 16.89 4.25 -26.24
CA TYR A 90 17.10 3.33 -27.35
C TYR A 90 18.45 2.62 -27.29
N LEU A 91 19.54 3.36 -27.12
CA LEU A 91 20.89 2.80 -27.02
C LEU A 91 20.98 1.80 -25.85
N LEU A 92 20.28 2.04 -24.76
CA LEU A 92 20.21 1.09 -23.65
C LEU A 92 19.63 -0.26 -24.07
N THR A 93 18.78 -0.33 -25.11
CA THR A 93 18.24 -1.61 -25.63
C THR A 93 19.22 -2.39 -26.49
N VAL A 94 20.17 -1.71 -27.13
CA VAL A 94 21.12 -2.32 -28.07
C VAL A 94 22.49 -2.59 -27.43
N GLU A 95 22.91 -1.76 -26.47
CA GLU A 95 24.28 -1.79 -25.91
C GLU A 95 24.34 -2.38 -24.50
N SER A 96 23.21 -2.59 -23.84
CA SER A 96 23.14 -3.04 -22.45
C SER A 96 22.61 -4.47 -22.33
N THR A 97 23.14 -5.20 -21.34
CA THR A 97 22.61 -6.51 -20.90
C THR A 97 21.47 -6.37 -19.87
N ALA A 98 21.10 -5.13 -19.51
CA ALA A 98 20.01 -4.87 -18.57
C ALA A 98 18.65 -5.30 -19.15
N SER A 99 17.69 -5.56 -18.27
CA SER A 99 16.32 -5.91 -18.67
C SER A 99 15.71 -4.83 -19.55
N ASN A 100 15.41 -5.17 -20.79
CA ASN A 100 14.83 -4.27 -21.79
C ASN A 100 13.91 -5.03 -22.75
N ILE A 101 13.24 -4.28 -23.61
CA ILE A 101 12.50 -4.73 -24.78
C ILE A 101 13.05 -3.95 -25.99
N ASN A 102 12.83 -4.46 -27.21
CA ASN A 102 13.17 -3.71 -28.41
C ASN A 102 12.27 -2.46 -28.53
N LEU A 103 12.87 -1.32 -28.92
CA LEU A 103 12.18 -0.05 -29.14
C LEU A 103 12.47 0.48 -30.56
N ASP A 104 12.40 -0.40 -31.58
CA ASP A 104 12.90 -0.15 -32.94
C ASP A 104 12.08 0.92 -33.67
N THR A 105 10.75 1.01 -33.46
CA THR A 105 9.91 2.01 -34.12
C THR A 105 10.12 3.42 -33.58
N ARG A 106 10.79 3.60 -32.45
CA ARG A 106 11.03 4.88 -31.79
C ARG A 106 9.77 5.68 -31.43
N LYS A 107 8.57 5.07 -31.48
CA LYS A 107 7.30 5.67 -31.16
C LYS A 107 6.37 4.62 -30.57
N TYR A 108 5.95 4.85 -29.34
CA TYR A 108 5.07 3.94 -28.59
C TYR A 108 4.04 4.75 -27.81
N THR A 109 2.94 4.14 -27.44
CA THR A 109 1.96 4.74 -26.53
C THR A 109 2.45 4.66 -25.10
N VAL A 110 1.94 5.57 -24.25
CA VAL A 110 2.16 5.51 -22.78
C VAL A 110 1.75 4.14 -22.23
N GLN A 111 0.64 3.56 -22.71
CA GLN A 111 0.16 2.23 -22.29
C GLN A 111 1.17 1.11 -22.61
N GLU A 112 1.73 1.08 -23.80
CA GLU A 112 2.73 0.09 -24.19
C GLU A 112 3.99 0.19 -23.32
N LEU A 113 4.46 1.41 -23.04
CA LEU A 113 5.63 1.62 -22.20
C LEU A 113 5.36 1.31 -20.72
N LEU A 114 4.14 1.55 -20.20
CA LEU A 114 3.74 1.12 -18.86
C LEU A 114 3.74 -0.41 -18.77
N GLN A 115 3.19 -1.11 -19.76
CA GLN A 115 3.22 -2.59 -19.83
C GLN A 115 4.66 -3.10 -19.85
N ALA A 116 5.50 -2.55 -20.70
CA ALA A 116 6.91 -2.90 -20.79
C ALA A 116 7.67 -2.67 -19.46
N SER A 117 7.44 -1.52 -18.81
CA SER A 117 8.08 -1.16 -17.56
C SER A 117 7.66 -2.06 -16.38
N LEU A 118 6.36 -2.41 -16.30
CA LEU A 118 5.82 -3.16 -15.16
C LEU A 118 5.91 -4.68 -15.35
N ILE A 119 5.58 -5.20 -16.54
CA ILE A 119 5.52 -6.64 -16.80
C ILE A 119 6.92 -7.21 -17.02
N SER A 120 7.63 -6.75 -18.06
CA SER A 120 8.98 -7.23 -18.40
C SER A 120 10.11 -6.46 -17.74
N SER A 121 9.77 -5.45 -16.91
CA SER A 121 10.77 -4.63 -16.20
C SER A 121 11.69 -3.81 -17.11
N ALA A 122 11.25 -3.45 -18.33
CA ALA A 122 12.07 -2.73 -19.31
C ALA A 122 12.52 -1.36 -18.76
N ASN A 123 13.84 -1.17 -18.68
CA ASN A 123 14.45 0.05 -18.18
C ASN A 123 14.30 1.19 -19.19
N SER A 124 14.51 0.91 -20.46
CA SER A 124 14.33 1.85 -21.57
C SER A 124 12.92 2.44 -21.60
N ALA A 125 11.89 1.62 -21.35
CA ALA A 125 10.51 2.09 -21.28
C ALA A 125 10.28 3.05 -20.10
N ALA A 126 10.86 2.75 -18.93
CA ALA A 126 10.75 3.61 -17.76
C ALA A 126 11.45 4.97 -17.97
N ILE A 127 12.63 4.98 -18.63
CA ILE A 127 13.33 6.22 -18.99
C ILE A 127 12.51 7.04 -19.98
N ALA A 128 11.98 6.41 -21.04
CA ALA A 128 11.17 7.10 -22.03
C ALA A 128 9.89 7.73 -21.41
N LEU A 129 9.26 7.04 -20.45
CA LEU A 129 8.14 7.60 -19.67
C LEU A 129 8.61 8.77 -18.80
N ALA A 130 9.76 8.67 -18.14
CA ALA A 130 10.33 9.76 -17.36
C ALA A 130 10.63 11.00 -18.22
N GLU A 131 11.21 10.81 -19.41
CA GLU A 131 11.43 11.89 -20.38
C GLU A 131 10.11 12.50 -20.87
N LYS A 132 9.08 11.68 -21.09
CA LYS A 132 7.72 12.17 -21.47
C LYS A 132 7.12 13.09 -20.41
N VAL A 133 7.30 12.74 -19.11
CA VAL A 133 6.74 13.52 -18.00
C VAL A 133 7.53 14.81 -17.76
N ALA A 134 8.86 14.74 -17.73
CA ALA A 134 9.74 15.80 -17.23
C ALA A 134 10.68 16.42 -18.29
N GLY A 135 10.71 15.86 -19.49
CA GLY A 135 11.62 16.27 -20.57
C GLY A 135 13.05 15.74 -20.44
N SER A 136 13.44 15.20 -19.29
CA SER A 136 14.71 14.47 -19.09
C SER A 136 14.67 13.63 -17.83
N GLU A 137 15.44 12.55 -17.76
CA GLU A 137 15.50 11.68 -16.58
C GLU A 137 16.01 12.42 -15.32
N PRO A 138 17.05 13.26 -15.34
CA PRO A 138 17.47 14.02 -14.15
C PRO A 138 16.35 14.89 -13.55
N LYS A 139 15.59 15.63 -14.40
CA LYS A 139 14.43 16.40 -13.93
C LYS A 139 13.33 15.50 -13.35
N PHE A 140 13.18 14.31 -13.91
CA PHE A 140 12.23 13.34 -13.38
C PHE A 140 12.66 12.82 -12.00
N VAL A 141 13.96 12.57 -11.78
CA VAL A 141 14.53 12.20 -10.47
C VAL A 141 14.29 13.31 -9.43
N ASP A 142 14.40 14.59 -9.83
CA ASP A 142 14.03 15.72 -8.96
C ASP A 142 12.54 15.65 -8.57
N MET A 143 11.65 15.34 -9.53
CA MET A 143 10.22 15.16 -9.25
C MET A 143 9.96 13.97 -8.33
N MET A 144 10.63 12.83 -8.54
CA MET A 144 10.55 11.66 -7.67
C MET A 144 10.96 12.04 -6.23
N THR A 145 12.07 12.74 -6.07
CA THR A 145 12.57 13.20 -4.76
C THR A 145 11.60 14.16 -4.08
N ALA A 146 11.00 15.09 -4.84
CA ALA A 146 10.00 16.00 -4.32
C ALA A 146 8.74 15.26 -3.84
N LYS A 147 8.27 14.25 -4.60
CA LYS A 147 7.13 13.41 -4.23
C LYS A 147 7.39 12.61 -2.96
N LEU A 148 8.56 12.03 -2.79
CA LEU A 148 8.93 11.33 -1.56
C LEU A 148 8.91 12.26 -0.34
N LYS A 149 9.41 13.49 -0.48
CA LYS A 149 9.35 14.50 0.58
C LYS A 149 7.91 14.89 0.93
N GLU A 150 7.02 15.01 -0.06
CA GLU A 150 5.58 15.25 0.15
C GLU A 150 4.96 14.15 1.03
N TRP A 151 5.38 12.90 0.85
CA TRP A 151 4.93 11.75 1.64
C TRP A 151 5.70 11.55 2.95
N GLY A 152 6.62 12.48 3.30
CA GLY A 152 7.39 12.43 4.54
C GLY A 152 8.58 11.48 4.51
N ILE A 153 8.99 11.02 3.33
CA ILE A 153 10.17 10.18 3.12
C ILE A 153 11.38 11.08 2.87
N SER A 154 12.41 10.99 3.72
CA SER A 154 13.57 11.90 3.68
C SER A 154 14.93 11.22 3.58
N ASP A 155 15.01 9.92 3.76
CA ASP A 155 16.23 9.11 3.79
C ASP A 155 16.50 8.32 2.51
N ALA A 156 15.54 8.31 1.57
CA ALA A 156 15.71 7.74 0.24
C ALA A 156 16.73 8.51 -0.60
N LYS A 157 17.51 7.78 -1.39
CA LYS A 157 18.44 8.36 -2.39
C LYS A 157 18.06 7.84 -3.76
N LEU A 158 17.82 8.75 -4.69
CA LEU A 158 17.41 8.44 -6.05
C LEU A 158 18.40 9.03 -7.05
N VAL A 159 18.80 8.23 -8.02
CA VAL A 159 19.75 8.62 -9.09
C VAL A 159 19.23 8.32 -10.50
N ASN A 160 18.14 7.56 -10.64
CA ASN A 160 17.49 7.32 -11.93
C ASN A 160 16.03 6.85 -11.77
N ALA A 161 15.31 6.77 -12.88
CA ALA A 161 13.90 6.37 -12.92
C ALA A 161 13.69 4.84 -12.94
N THR A 162 14.73 4.05 -13.01
CA THR A 162 14.69 2.60 -13.30
C THR A 162 15.07 1.73 -12.13
N GLY A 163 16.01 2.21 -11.29
CA GLY A 163 16.70 1.43 -10.26
C GLY A 163 17.90 0.64 -10.78
N LEU A 164 18.37 0.92 -11.99
CA LEU A 164 19.64 0.38 -12.49
C LEU A 164 20.83 0.94 -11.70
N ASN A 165 21.92 0.18 -11.64
CA ASN A 165 23.21 0.71 -11.28
C ASN A 165 23.66 1.71 -12.37
N ASN A 166 24.21 2.84 -11.97
CA ASN A 166 24.66 3.91 -12.86
C ASN A 166 25.70 3.45 -13.89
N GLU A 167 26.46 2.37 -13.64
CA GLU A 167 27.43 1.83 -14.58
C GLU A 167 26.83 1.43 -15.94
N PHE A 168 25.52 1.09 -15.96
CA PHE A 168 24.78 0.78 -17.19
C PHE A 168 24.31 2.02 -17.95
N LEU A 169 24.39 3.23 -17.35
CA LEU A 169 23.82 4.46 -17.89
C LEU A 169 24.85 5.34 -18.59
N GLY A 170 26.13 4.97 -18.54
CA GLY A 170 27.24 5.70 -19.19
C GLY A 170 27.29 7.17 -18.74
N ASN A 171 27.19 8.10 -19.69
CA ASN A 171 27.22 9.54 -19.42
C ASN A 171 25.84 10.12 -18.97
N ASN A 172 24.76 9.29 -18.92
CA ASN A 172 23.42 9.74 -18.60
C ASN A 172 23.08 9.61 -17.10
N ILE A 173 24.08 9.49 -16.24
CA ILE A 173 23.87 9.43 -14.78
C ILE A 173 23.37 10.77 -14.23
N TYR A 174 22.64 10.70 -13.11
CA TYR A 174 22.18 11.90 -12.40
C TYR A 174 23.38 12.78 -11.97
N PRO A 175 23.33 14.10 -12.21
CA PRO A 175 24.45 15.01 -11.92
C PRO A 175 24.93 14.89 -10.47
N GLY A 176 26.24 14.67 -10.30
CA GLY A 176 26.87 14.53 -8.99
C GLY A 176 26.72 13.16 -8.32
N SER A 177 26.05 12.20 -8.97
CA SER A 177 26.00 10.82 -8.47
C SER A 177 27.27 10.04 -8.83
N SER A 178 27.59 9.00 -8.02
CA SER A 178 28.68 8.07 -8.34
C SER A 178 28.34 7.23 -9.57
N SER A 179 29.37 6.82 -10.32
CA SER A 179 29.22 5.90 -11.46
C SER A 179 28.69 4.52 -11.10
N THR A 180 28.70 4.16 -9.82
CA THR A 180 28.17 2.87 -9.31
C THR A 180 26.98 3.05 -8.37
N ALA A 181 26.37 4.23 -8.34
CA ALA A 181 25.25 4.49 -7.46
C ALA A 181 24.00 3.73 -7.92
N GLU A 182 23.21 3.30 -6.94
CA GLU A 182 21.86 2.74 -7.12
C GLU A 182 20.86 3.52 -6.26
N ASN A 183 19.58 3.42 -6.62
CA ASN A 183 18.51 3.94 -5.79
C ASN A 183 18.40 3.15 -4.48
N THR A 184 18.32 3.86 -3.35
CA THR A 184 18.14 3.24 -2.04
C THR A 184 16.91 3.79 -1.32
N MET A 185 16.13 2.88 -0.73
CA MET A 185 14.98 3.17 0.13
C MET A 185 14.81 2.07 1.16
N SER A 186 14.08 2.36 2.22
CA SER A 186 13.66 1.35 3.18
C SER A 186 12.44 0.53 2.68
N ALA A 187 12.22 -0.65 3.24
CA ALA A 187 11.02 -1.44 2.94
C ALA A 187 9.73 -0.69 3.33
N ARG A 188 9.80 0.13 4.39
CA ARG A 188 8.70 1.01 4.82
C ARG A 188 8.38 2.09 3.77
N ASP A 189 9.37 2.74 3.19
CA ASP A 189 9.17 3.76 2.16
C ASP A 189 8.52 3.17 0.92
N ILE A 190 8.99 1.98 0.52
CA ILE A 190 8.41 1.24 -0.60
C ILE A 190 6.95 0.88 -0.32
N ALA A 191 6.61 0.47 0.91
CA ALA A 191 5.23 0.18 1.28
C ALA A 191 4.35 1.45 1.22
N ILE A 192 4.88 2.64 1.57
CA ILE A 192 4.19 3.93 1.42
C ILE A 192 3.92 4.21 -0.06
N ILE A 193 4.94 4.07 -0.93
CA ILE A 193 4.80 4.26 -2.39
C ILE A 193 3.76 3.30 -2.97
N ALA A 194 3.87 2.01 -2.66
CA ALA A 194 2.95 0.99 -3.17
C ALA A 194 1.51 1.24 -2.69
N ARG A 195 1.34 1.70 -1.44
CA ARG A 195 0.03 2.05 -0.89
C ARG A 195 -0.58 3.25 -1.62
N HIS A 196 0.16 4.33 -1.83
CA HIS A 196 -0.30 5.46 -2.64
C HIS A 196 -0.66 5.02 -4.05
N LEU A 197 0.18 4.22 -4.70
CA LEU A 197 -0.09 3.73 -6.04
C LEU A 197 -1.40 2.94 -6.12
N LEU A 198 -1.66 2.06 -5.15
CA LEU A 198 -2.88 1.25 -5.12
C LEU A 198 -4.13 2.04 -4.73
N GLN A 199 -4.00 3.07 -3.89
CA GLN A 199 -5.13 3.91 -3.46
C GLN A 199 -5.52 4.96 -4.49
N ASP A 200 -4.53 5.63 -5.08
CA ASP A 200 -4.76 6.73 -6.01
C ASP A 200 -4.97 6.22 -7.45
N TYR A 201 -4.30 5.12 -7.83
CA TYR A 201 -4.31 4.54 -9.18
C TYR A 201 -4.50 3.01 -9.17
N PRO A 202 -5.62 2.48 -8.63
CA PRO A 202 -5.84 1.04 -8.49
C PRO A 202 -5.81 0.28 -9.82
N GLN A 203 -6.09 0.95 -10.95
CA GLN A 203 -6.00 0.38 -12.29
C GLN A 203 -4.57 -0.09 -12.68
N VAL A 204 -3.55 0.24 -11.91
CA VAL A 204 -2.19 -0.31 -12.11
C VAL A 204 -2.20 -1.84 -12.07
N THR A 205 -3.13 -2.42 -11.28
CA THR A 205 -3.28 -3.88 -11.17
C THR A 205 -3.79 -4.53 -12.45
N ASP A 206 -4.46 -3.80 -13.34
CA ASP A 206 -4.85 -4.28 -14.68
C ASP A 206 -3.63 -4.59 -15.57
N ILE A 207 -2.49 -3.99 -15.26
CA ILE A 207 -1.21 -4.25 -15.94
C ILE A 207 -0.41 -5.29 -15.16
N THR A 208 -0.22 -5.11 -13.84
CA THR A 208 0.69 -5.95 -13.05
C THR A 208 0.19 -7.36 -12.81
N SER A 209 -1.11 -7.63 -13.01
CA SER A 209 -1.70 -8.97 -12.95
C SER A 209 -1.53 -9.79 -14.23
N ARG A 210 -1.06 -9.19 -15.32
CA ARG A 210 -0.87 -9.89 -16.59
C ARG A 210 0.44 -10.66 -16.60
N TYR A 211 0.37 -11.94 -16.96
CA TYR A 211 1.56 -12.78 -17.10
C TYR A 211 2.36 -12.47 -18.38
N SER A 212 1.69 -11.98 -19.42
CA SER A 212 2.34 -11.58 -20.66
C SER A 212 1.60 -10.44 -21.38
N TYR A 213 2.29 -9.80 -22.31
CA TYR A 213 1.73 -8.86 -23.28
C TYR A 213 2.46 -9.00 -24.61
N THR A 214 1.80 -8.58 -25.69
CA THR A 214 2.38 -8.59 -27.04
C THR A 214 2.58 -7.17 -27.52
N MET A 215 3.77 -6.87 -28.05
CA MET A 215 4.13 -5.60 -28.64
C MET A 215 5.00 -5.84 -29.88
N GLU A 216 4.67 -5.22 -31.01
CA GLU A 216 5.37 -5.38 -32.29
C GLU A 216 5.55 -6.87 -32.72
N GLY A 217 4.53 -7.69 -32.45
CA GLY A 217 4.55 -9.14 -32.79
C GLY A 217 5.38 -10.01 -31.83
N ASN A 218 6.08 -9.42 -30.85
CA ASN A 218 6.84 -10.14 -29.83
C ASN A 218 6.02 -10.29 -28.55
N THR A 219 6.06 -11.46 -27.93
CA THR A 219 5.43 -11.70 -26.62
C THR A 219 6.48 -11.61 -25.52
N TYR A 220 6.19 -10.76 -24.53
CA TYR A 220 7.02 -10.53 -23.35
C TYR A 220 6.30 -11.07 -22.12
N TYR A 221 7.06 -11.64 -21.19
CA TYR A 221 6.53 -12.30 -19.99
C TYR A 221 6.84 -11.51 -18.72
N SER A 222 5.99 -11.71 -17.73
CA SER A 222 6.13 -11.10 -16.44
C SER A 222 7.32 -11.65 -15.65
N THR A 223 8.05 -10.76 -15.01
CA THR A 223 9.05 -11.12 -13.99
C THR A 223 8.42 -11.55 -12.67
N ASN A 224 7.12 -11.30 -12.47
CA ASN A 224 6.36 -11.72 -11.30
C ASN A 224 5.79 -13.13 -11.53
N GLN A 225 6.32 -14.12 -10.84
CA GLN A 225 5.91 -15.50 -10.93
C GLN A 225 4.80 -15.90 -9.95
N MET A 226 4.28 -14.94 -9.14
CA MET A 226 3.19 -15.21 -8.18
C MET A 226 1.78 -14.91 -8.72
N ILE A 227 1.69 -14.24 -9.87
CA ILE A 227 0.40 -14.00 -10.56
C ILE A 227 -0.06 -15.24 -11.34
N GLU A 228 -1.31 -15.23 -11.82
CA GLU A 228 -1.88 -16.30 -12.62
C GLU A 228 -1.00 -16.61 -13.85
N GLY A 229 -0.66 -17.88 -14.05
CA GLY A 229 0.24 -18.35 -15.09
C GLY A 229 1.71 -18.46 -14.68
N GLY A 230 2.10 -17.95 -13.55
CA GLY A 230 3.47 -18.03 -13.02
C GLY A 230 3.73 -19.30 -12.20
N THR A 231 5.01 -19.67 -12.07
CA THR A 231 5.45 -20.89 -11.36
C THR A 231 5.10 -20.92 -9.87
N TYR A 232 5.08 -19.74 -9.24
CA TYR A 232 4.76 -19.54 -7.81
C TYR A 232 3.36 -18.96 -7.60
N GLN A 233 2.47 -19.18 -8.58
CA GLN A 233 1.12 -18.61 -8.56
C GLN A 233 0.43 -18.78 -7.21
N ARG A 234 -0.13 -17.65 -6.71
CA ARG A 234 -0.97 -17.60 -5.52
C ARG A 234 -2.25 -16.82 -5.82
N ALA A 235 -3.39 -17.42 -5.52
CA ALA A 235 -4.68 -16.76 -5.69
C ALA A 235 -4.73 -15.46 -4.89
N GLY A 236 -5.27 -14.40 -5.49
CA GLY A 236 -5.35 -13.07 -4.86
C GLY A 236 -4.14 -12.17 -5.10
N VAL A 237 -2.99 -12.69 -5.54
CA VAL A 237 -1.83 -11.87 -5.93
C VAL A 237 -2.08 -11.26 -7.30
N VAL A 238 -2.03 -9.91 -7.40
CA VAL A 238 -2.28 -9.17 -8.65
C VAL A 238 -1.15 -8.18 -9.02
N GLY A 239 -0.04 -8.26 -8.34
CA GLY A 239 1.13 -7.39 -8.58
C GLY A 239 2.17 -7.53 -7.48
N LEU A 240 3.15 -6.62 -7.39
CA LEU A 240 3.37 -5.41 -8.17
C LEU A 240 4.68 -5.47 -8.96
N LYS A 241 5.86 -5.55 -8.28
CA LYS A 241 7.15 -5.40 -8.97
C LYS A 241 8.30 -6.16 -8.31
N THR A 242 9.08 -6.86 -9.13
CA THR A 242 10.36 -7.46 -8.75
C THR A 242 11.51 -6.47 -8.89
N GLY A 243 12.57 -6.66 -8.12
CA GLY A 243 13.84 -5.93 -8.23
C GLY A 243 15.01 -6.90 -8.11
N THR A 244 16.07 -6.71 -8.91
CA THR A 244 17.31 -7.48 -8.85
C THR A 244 18.47 -6.64 -9.34
N THR A 245 19.49 -6.51 -8.50
CA THR A 245 20.87 -6.11 -8.81
C THR A 245 21.79 -6.90 -7.87
N ASP A 246 23.07 -6.87 -8.09
CA ASP A 246 24.02 -7.53 -7.18
C ASP A 246 23.93 -6.98 -5.75
N LEU A 247 23.67 -5.67 -5.60
CA LEU A 247 23.52 -5.02 -4.30
C LEU A 247 22.14 -5.27 -3.67
N SER A 248 21.06 -5.24 -4.46
CA SER A 248 19.69 -5.42 -3.95
C SER A 248 19.35 -6.87 -3.65
N GLY A 249 20.10 -7.83 -4.19
CA GLY A 249 19.69 -9.22 -4.20
C GLY A 249 18.33 -9.41 -4.87
N ALA A 250 17.66 -10.52 -4.57
CA ALA A 250 16.31 -10.77 -5.04
C ALA A 250 15.29 -10.08 -4.14
N SER A 251 14.56 -9.12 -4.69
CA SER A 251 13.56 -8.29 -3.99
C SER A 251 12.21 -8.34 -4.69
N PHE A 252 11.12 -8.17 -3.93
CA PHE A 252 9.77 -8.19 -4.49
C PHE A 252 8.78 -7.39 -3.63
N VAL A 253 7.92 -6.64 -4.30
CA VAL A 253 6.74 -6.01 -3.71
C VAL A 253 5.51 -6.70 -4.27
N ALA A 254 4.70 -7.29 -3.40
CA ALA A 254 3.45 -7.92 -3.81
C ALA A 254 2.25 -7.18 -3.21
N THR A 255 1.11 -7.28 -3.88
CA THR A 255 -0.20 -7.01 -3.30
C THR A 255 -1.10 -8.22 -3.51
N THR A 256 -1.82 -8.58 -2.47
CA THR A 256 -2.77 -9.72 -2.49
C THR A 256 -4.00 -9.40 -1.67
N THR A 257 -5.13 -9.98 -2.08
CA THR A 257 -6.40 -9.89 -1.36
C THR A 257 -6.86 -11.29 -1.00
N GLU A 258 -6.88 -11.59 0.31
CA GLU A 258 -7.45 -12.81 0.86
C GLU A 258 -8.30 -12.44 2.10
N HIS A 259 -9.28 -13.28 2.46
CA HIS A 259 -10.09 -13.11 3.67
C HIS A 259 -10.68 -11.69 3.85
N HIS A 260 -11.05 -11.04 2.73
CA HIS A 260 -11.73 -9.73 2.67
C HIS A 260 -10.87 -8.52 3.07
N PHE A 261 -9.55 -8.61 3.07
CA PHE A 261 -8.68 -7.45 3.17
C PHE A 261 -7.45 -7.59 2.27
N GLN A 262 -6.96 -6.45 1.81
CA GLN A 262 -5.82 -6.36 0.89
C GLN A 262 -4.57 -5.93 1.63
N ILE A 263 -3.46 -6.61 1.34
CA ILE A 263 -2.16 -6.27 1.92
C ILE A 263 -1.12 -5.96 0.85
N ILE A 264 -0.12 -5.20 1.24
CA ILE A 264 1.16 -5.06 0.56
C ILE A 264 2.19 -5.83 1.38
N THR A 265 3.03 -6.62 0.69
CA THR A 265 4.24 -7.20 1.27
C THR A 265 5.46 -6.69 0.51
N VAL A 266 6.49 -6.30 1.23
CA VAL A 266 7.78 -5.90 0.67
C VAL A 266 8.83 -6.85 1.23
N ILE A 267 9.55 -7.51 0.33
CA ILE A 267 10.72 -8.34 0.61
C ILE A 267 11.91 -7.70 -0.09
N LEU A 268 12.93 -7.29 0.67
CA LEU A 268 14.19 -6.81 0.11
C LEU A 268 15.31 -7.76 0.49
N ASN A 269 16.07 -8.16 -0.51
CA ASN A 269 17.22 -9.04 -0.37
C ASN A 269 16.81 -10.36 0.34
N ALA A 270 15.97 -11.16 -0.36
CA ALA A 270 15.59 -12.50 0.11
C ALA A 270 16.84 -13.35 0.36
N ASP A 271 16.78 -14.20 1.42
CA ASP A 271 17.90 -15.04 1.81
C ASP A 271 18.33 -15.97 0.66
N ASN A 272 19.62 -15.99 0.39
CA ASN A 272 20.23 -16.67 -0.75
C ASN A 272 19.68 -16.22 -2.14
N GLY A 273 19.08 -15.03 -2.23
CA GLY A 273 18.42 -14.53 -3.43
C GLY A 273 19.37 -14.21 -4.60
N ASN A 274 20.67 -13.99 -4.35
CA ASN A 274 21.66 -13.82 -5.41
C ASN A 274 21.93 -15.14 -6.16
N GLU A 275 21.87 -16.27 -5.47
CA GLU A 275 22.03 -17.59 -6.07
C GLU A 275 20.71 -18.17 -6.57
N PHE A 276 19.64 -17.96 -5.81
CA PHE A 276 18.29 -18.45 -6.10
C PHE A 276 17.29 -17.28 -6.13
N PRO A 277 17.17 -16.56 -7.26
CA PRO A 277 16.33 -15.36 -7.34
C PRO A 277 14.85 -15.57 -6.99
N ASP A 278 14.33 -16.78 -7.17
CA ASP A 278 12.94 -17.13 -6.85
C ASP A 278 12.67 -17.21 -5.35
N ASN A 279 13.71 -17.20 -4.49
CA ASN A 279 13.54 -17.15 -3.03
C ASN A 279 12.73 -15.91 -2.60
N ARG A 280 12.69 -14.83 -3.42
CA ARG A 280 11.79 -13.70 -3.19
C ARG A 280 10.32 -14.10 -3.13
N PHE A 281 9.90 -15.05 -3.95
CA PHE A 281 8.51 -15.54 -3.98
C PHE A 281 8.23 -16.48 -2.81
N VAL A 282 9.20 -17.32 -2.43
CA VAL A 282 9.12 -18.18 -1.24
C VAL A 282 9.00 -17.32 0.03
N ALA A 283 9.85 -16.30 0.17
CA ALA A 283 9.81 -15.35 1.29
C ALA A 283 8.49 -14.57 1.35
N THR A 284 8.00 -14.14 0.19
CA THR A 284 6.71 -13.44 0.08
C THR A 284 5.55 -14.34 0.49
N ASN A 285 5.50 -15.60 0.01
CA ASN A 285 4.47 -16.55 0.41
C ASN A 285 4.47 -16.78 1.93
N ALA A 286 5.65 -16.98 2.53
CA ALA A 286 5.76 -17.16 3.97
C ALA A 286 5.24 -15.95 4.75
N LEU A 287 5.52 -14.72 4.28
CA LEU A 287 5.04 -13.50 4.91
C LEU A 287 3.52 -13.32 4.74
N ILE A 288 2.98 -13.64 3.57
CA ILE A 288 1.53 -13.61 3.31
C ILE A 288 0.82 -14.62 4.22
N ASP A 289 1.34 -15.85 4.33
CA ASP A 289 0.80 -16.89 5.21
C ASP A 289 0.81 -16.44 6.68
N TYR A 290 1.91 -15.85 7.13
CA TYR A 290 1.99 -15.28 8.48
C TYR A 290 0.87 -14.26 8.72
N VAL A 291 0.67 -13.34 7.79
CA VAL A 291 -0.36 -12.29 7.94
C VAL A 291 -1.74 -12.90 8.00
N TYR A 292 -2.15 -13.67 6.99
CA TYR A 292 -3.52 -14.18 6.93
C TYR A 292 -3.85 -15.27 7.96
N ASN A 293 -2.82 -15.94 8.49
CA ASN A 293 -3.01 -16.88 9.62
C ASN A 293 -3.23 -16.13 10.95
N ASN A 294 -2.59 -14.98 11.14
CA ASN A 294 -2.58 -14.28 12.42
C ASN A 294 -3.52 -13.07 12.52
N PHE A 295 -4.01 -12.55 11.39
CA PHE A 295 -4.84 -11.34 11.37
C PHE A 295 -6.18 -11.57 10.69
N SER A 296 -7.17 -10.74 11.05
CA SER A 296 -8.49 -10.70 10.44
C SER A 296 -9.07 -9.29 10.45
N ALA A 297 -9.97 -9.00 9.52
CA ALA A 297 -10.74 -7.78 9.51
C ALA A 297 -11.80 -7.79 10.62
N THR A 298 -11.89 -6.71 11.39
CA THR A 298 -12.86 -6.51 12.46
C THR A 298 -13.56 -5.16 12.27
N THR A 299 -14.85 -5.19 11.99
CA THR A 299 -15.67 -3.97 11.85
C THR A 299 -16.09 -3.48 13.22
N LEU A 300 -15.66 -2.28 13.60
CA LEU A 300 -16.00 -1.63 14.87
C LEU A 300 -17.37 -0.96 14.83
N VAL A 301 -17.73 -0.39 13.69
CA VAL A 301 -19.03 0.22 13.44
C VAL A 301 -19.37 0.10 11.96
N GLU A 302 -20.61 -0.20 11.66
CA GLU A 302 -21.12 -0.22 10.29
C GLU A 302 -21.72 1.14 9.90
N LYS A 303 -21.76 1.42 8.61
CA LYS A 303 -22.41 2.61 8.03
C LYS A 303 -23.83 2.75 8.56
N GLY A 304 -24.19 3.94 9.02
CA GLY A 304 -25.51 4.25 9.57
C GLY A 304 -25.73 3.78 11.01
N GLN A 305 -24.76 3.10 11.62
CA GLN A 305 -24.82 2.67 13.02
C GLN A 305 -24.12 3.66 13.95
N ALA A 306 -24.62 3.76 15.17
CA ALA A 306 -24.01 4.52 16.24
C ALA A 306 -22.95 3.67 16.96
N TYR A 307 -21.86 4.30 17.36
CA TYR A 307 -20.88 3.70 18.26
C TYR A 307 -21.21 4.04 19.72
N THR A 308 -20.66 3.29 20.65
CA THR A 308 -20.85 3.56 22.08
C THR A 308 -20.43 5.01 22.42
N ASN A 309 -21.31 5.76 23.11
CA ASN A 309 -21.12 7.16 23.49
C ASN A 309 -20.95 8.14 22.32
N SER A 310 -21.41 7.80 21.10
CA SER A 310 -21.40 8.73 19.96
C SER A 310 -22.62 9.65 20.01
N THR A 311 -22.67 10.54 21.02
CA THR A 311 -23.73 11.52 21.21
C THR A 311 -23.13 12.90 21.48
N VAL A 312 -23.86 13.95 21.13
CA VAL A 312 -23.54 15.35 21.48
C VAL A 312 -24.73 15.96 22.23
N GLU A 313 -24.44 16.85 23.18
CA GLU A 313 -25.48 17.67 23.83
C GLU A 313 -26.02 18.70 22.85
N VAL A 314 -27.32 18.96 22.91
CA VAL A 314 -27.98 19.94 22.06
C VAL A 314 -28.52 21.07 22.93
N PHE A 315 -28.00 22.27 22.70
CA PHE A 315 -28.54 23.46 23.32
C PHE A 315 -29.76 23.94 22.52
N ASN A 316 -30.83 24.29 23.25
CA ASN A 316 -32.03 24.86 22.70
C ASN A 316 -32.70 23.97 21.61
N GLY A 317 -32.60 22.64 21.78
CA GLY A 317 -33.26 21.67 20.90
C GLY A 317 -34.54 21.08 21.50
N THR A 318 -35.40 20.51 20.64
CA THR A 318 -36.55 19.66 21.09
C THR A 318 -36.05 18.40 21.79
N ASP A 319 -34.85 17.93 21.41
CA ASP A 319 -34.11 16.88 22.10
C ASP A 319 -32.86 17.46 22.72
N SER A 320 -32.49 17.07 23.93
CA SER A 320 -31.28 17.51 24.62
C SER A 320 -30.01 16.81 24.14
N ILE A 321 -30.15 15.72 23.37
CA ILE A 321 -29.04 14.89 22.87
C ILE A 321 -29.30 14.52 21.41
N SER A 322 -28.29 14.69 20.56
CA SER A 322 -28.28 14.15 19.20
C SER A 322 -27.34 12.97 19.11
N ARG A 323 -27.82 11.86 18.53
CA ARG A 323 -27.04 10.65 18.30
C ARG A 323 -26.32 10.72 16.97
N ALA A 324 -25.02 10.47 16.98
CA ALA A 324 -24.19 10.41 15.78
C ALA A 324 -24.06 8.96 15.25
N VAL A 325 -24.12 8.82 13.92
CA VAL A 325 -23.97 7.54 13.20
C VAL A 325 -22.84 7.66 12.17
N ALA A 326 -22.17 6.55 11.90
CA ALA A 326 -21.06 6.49 10.97
C ALA A 326 -21.48 6.70 9.51
N THR A 327 -20.69 7.44 8.72
CA THR A 327 -20.94 7.66 7.28
C THR A 327 -20.51 6.47 6.42
N GLU A 328 -19.63 5.63 6.94
CA GLU A 328 -19.08 4.42 6.31
C GLU A 328 -18.67 3.41 7.39
N ASN A 329 -18.25 2.21 6.99
CA ASN A 329 -17.74 1.22 7.94
C ASN A 329 -16.39 1.67 8.49
N LEU A 330 -16.15 1.45 9.78
CA LEU A 330 -14.81 1.55 10.38
C LEU A 330 -14.33 0.13 10.66
N THR A 331 -13.45 -0.38 9.80
CA THR A 331 -12.87 -1.72 9.90
C THR A 331 -11.39 -1.60 10.23
N LEU A 332 -10.89 -2.44 11.13
CA LEU A 332 -9.48 -2.55 11.49
C LEU A 332 -9.00 -3.98 11.28
N ILE A 333 -7.75 -4.13 10.89
CA ILE A 333 -7.09 -5.44 10.88
C ILE A 333 -6.53 -5.71 12.28
N THR A 334 -6.99 -6.77 12.90
CA THR A 334 -6.64 -7.13 14.28
C THR A 334 -6.02 -8.52 14.36
N ARG A 335 -5.17 -8.76 15.36
CA ARG A 335 -4.65 -10.10 15.64
C ARG A 335 -5.76 -11.02 16.15
N LYS A 336 -5.81 -12.24 15.61
CA LYS A 336 -6.81 -13.26 15.98
C LYS A 336 -6.65 -13.77 17.42
N ASP A 337 -5.42 -13.76 17.94
CA ASP A 337 -5.08 -14.20 19.29
C ASP A 337 -5.30 -13.12 20.37
N LYS A 338 -5.57 -11.87 20.00
CA LYS A 338 -5.75 -10.74 20.92
C LYS A 338 -7.20 -10.27 20.94
N LYS A 339 -7.96 -10.69 21.96
CA LYS A 339 -9.34 -10.21 22.16
C LYS A 339 -9.32 -8.74 22.56
N ASN A 340 -10.30 -7.95 22.06
CA ASN A 340 -10.49 -6.52 22.37
C ASN A 340 -9.29 -5.62 22.03
N ALA A 341 -8.49 -6.00 21.05
CA ALA A 341 -7.31 -5.24 20.61
C ALA A 341 -7.66 -3.89 20.00
N ALA A 342 -8.87 -3.74 19.45
CA ALA A 342 -9.33 -2.58 18.75
C ALA A 342 -10.59 -2.00 19.37
N SER A 343 -10.65 -0.68 19.45
CA SER A 343 -11.79 0.12 19.88
C SER A 343 -11.77 1.46 19.12
N ALA A 344 -12.73 2.34 19.41
CA ALA A 344 -12.73 3.68 18.83
C ALA A 344 -13.20 4.70 19.86
N ASN A 345 -12.83 5.95 19.63
CA ASN A 345 -13.28 7.09 20.42
C ASN A 345 -14.01 8.07 19.53
N PHE A 346 -15.20 8.45 19.93
CA PHE A 346 -15.92 9.56 19.33
C PHE A 346 -15.32 10.89 19.80
N LYS A 347 -14.90 11.71 18.86
CA LYS A 347 -14.47 13.09 19.06
C LYS A 347 -15.52 14.00 18.47
N ALA A 348 -16.34 14.61 19.30
CA ALA A 348 -17.34 15.58 18.87
C ALA A 348 -16.65 16.84 18.31
N THR A 349 -17.22 17.42 17.27
CA THR A 349 -16.76 18.72 16.71
C THR A 349 -16.94 19.83 17.73
N LYS A 350 -18.04 19.77 18.50
CA LYS A 350 -18.33 20.66 19.65
C LYS A 350 -18.94 19.81 20.76
N ALA A 351 -18.64 20.11 22.01
CA ALA A 351 -19.23 19.42 23.15
C ALA A 351 -20.76 19.66 23.20
N ILE A 352 -21.18 20.88 22.88
CA ILE A 352 -22.59 21.28 22.81
C ILE A 352 -22.83 21.90 21.41
N VAL A 353 -23.86 21.46 20.74
CA VAL A 353 -24.29 21.97 19.42
C VAL A 353 -25.61 22.70 19.58
N ASP A 354 -25.72 23.89 18.98
CA ASP A 354 -26.97 24.66 19.01
C ASP A 354 -27.99 24.08 18.00
N ALA A 355 -29.26 23.97 18.40
CA ALA A 355 -30.34 23.65 17.50
C ALA A 355 -30.67 24.84 16.54
N PRO A 356 -31.19 24.57 15.31
CA PRO A 356 -31.57 23.27 14.81
C PRO A 356 -30.39 22.45 14.29
N ILE A 357 -30.47 21.14 14.41
CA ILE A 357 -29.54 20.18 13.82
C ILE A 357 -30.24 19.50 12.66
N ALA A 358 -29.67 19.54 11.49
CA ALA A 358 -30.20 18.81 10.32
C ALA A 358 -29.78 17.34 10.37
N LYS A 359 -30.66 16.44 9.90
CA LYS A 359 -30.28 15.05 9.63
C LYS A 359 -29.08 15.02 8.66
N GLY A 360 -28.02 14.26 9.01
CA GLY A 360 -26.79 14.19 8.18
C GLY A 360 -25.78 15.29 8.48
N GLN A 361 -26.08 16.24 9.37
CA GLN A 361 -25.09 17.24 9.83
C GLN A 361 -23.94 16.55 10.54
N GLU A 362 -22.69 16.93 10.22
CA GLU A 362 -21.49 16.41 10.87
C GLU A 362 -21.47 16.81 12.35
N LEU A 363 -21.34 15.82 13.23
CA LEU A 363 -21.27 16.00 14.68
C LEU A 363 -19.89 15.69 15.26
N GLY A 364 -19.06 14.98 14.51
CA GLY A 364 -17.70 14.63 14.95
C GLY A 364 -17.07 13.54 14.10
N THR A 365 -16.02 12.93 14.65
CA THR A 365 -15.26 11.87 14.03
C THR A 365 -15.05 10.73 15.02
N LEU A 366 -15.26 9.49 14.57
CA LEU A 366 -14.90 8.30 15.31
C LEU A 366 -13.49 7.89 14.91
N VAL A 367 -12.53 7.99 15.83
CA VAL A 367 -11.12 7.67 15.59
C VAL A 367 -10.79 6.33 16.23
N SER A 368 -10.18 5.44 15.48
CA SER A 368 -9.76 4.13 15.97
C SER A 368 -8.73 4.23 17.09
N ARG A 369 -8.74 3.23 17.98
CA ARG A 369 -7.70 2.93 18.95
C ARG A 369 -7.27 1.50 18.77
N ASP A 370 -5.98 1.30 18.60
CA ASP A 370 -5.36 0.00 18.44
C ASP A 370 -4.29 -0.17 19.52
N SER A 371 -4.41 -1.20 20.33
CA SER A 371 -3.46 -1.49 21.41
C SER A 371 -2.37 -2.48 21.00
N ASN A 372 -2.49 -3.11 19.80
CA ASN A 372 -1.53 -4.09 19.29
C ASN A 372 -0.82 -3.55 18.06
N LEU A 373 0.00 -2.54 18.28
CA LEU A 373 0.85 -1.98 17.24
C LEU A 373 2.10 -2.83 17.05
N ILE A 374 2.49 -3.02 15.80
CA ILE A 374 3.75 -3.64 15.39
C ILE A 374 4.65 -2.53 14.87
N GLY A 375 5.88 -2.45 15.36
CA GLY A 375 6.86 -1.47 14.94
C GLY A 375 6.32 -0.04 14.93
N SER A 376 6.31 0.59 13.76
CA SER A 376 5.82 1.95 13.56
C SER A 376 4.29 2.12 13.63
N GLY A 377 3.55 1.03 13.76
CA GLY A 377 2.09 1.01 13.91
C GLY A 377 1.32 1.24 12.62
N TYR A 378 1.36 2.44 12.06
CA TYR A 378 0.66 2.81 10.84
C TYR A 378 1.57 3.60 9.90
N LEU A 379 1.39 3.45 8.59
CA LEU A 379 2.12 4.24 7.59
C LEU A 379 1.60 5.67 7.45
N GLY A 380 0.51 6.01 8.11
CA GLY A 380 -0.13 7.31 8.01
C GLY A 380 -1.00 7.61 9.23
N LYS A 381 -2.11 8.31 9.02
CA LYS A 381 -3.07 8.64 10.07
C LYS A 381 -3.84 7.41 10.52
N LEU A 382 -4.25 7.39 11.79
CA LEU A 382 -5.15 6.36 12.31
C LEU A 382 -6.47 6.34 11.52
N PRO A 383 -7.03 5.16 11.25
CA PRO A 383 -8.35 5.02 10.63
C PRO A 383 -9.41 5.78 11.42
N SER A 384 -10.25 6.49 10.73
CA SER A 384 -11.33 7.26 11.33
C SER A 384 -12.49 7.41 10.35
N VAL A 385 -13.69 7.60 10.87
CA VAL A 385 -14.90 7.80 10.09
C VAL A 385 -15.68 9.02 10.58
N LYS A 386 -16.25 9.78 9.65
CA LYS A 386 -17.15 10.89 9.99
C LYS A 386 -18.41 10.39 10.64
N MET A 387 -18.87 11.12 11.65
CA MET A 387 -20.08 10.82 12.40
C MET A 387 -21.09 11.95 12.19
N ILE A 388 -22.30 11.61 11.74
CA ILE A 388 -23.35 12.55 11.35
C ILE A 388 -24.60 12.35 12.19
N ALA A 389 -25.40 13.40 12.34
CA ALA A 389 -26.68 13.33 13.06
C ALA A 389 -27.62 12.27 12.42
N LYS A 390 -28.09 11.32 13.23
CA LYS A 390 -29.02 10.27 12.79
C LYS A 390 -30.38 10.85 12.42
N ASN A 391 -30.87 11.80 13.23
CA ASN A 391 -32.13 12.48 13.07
C ASN A 391 -31.93 13.98 13.09
N GLU A 392 -32.90 14.74 12.61
CA GLU A 392 -33.00 16.16 12.83
C GLU A 392 -33.41 16.47 14.26
N THR A 393 -33.03 17.65 14.79
CA THR A 393 -33.47 18.20 16.06
C THR A 393 -33.85 19.65 15.84
N SER A 394 -35.14 19.97 16.04
CA SER A 394 -35.65 21.33 15.82
C SER A 394 -35.45 22.23 17.05
N THR A 395 -35.58 23.54 16.87
CA THR A 395 -35.72 24.46 18.00
C THR A 395 -37.09 24.35 18.65
N PRO A 396 -37.18 24.51 19.97
CA PRO A 396 -38.49 24.47 20.67
C PRO A 396 -39.31 25.72 20.33
N PHE A 397 -40.58 25.74 20.77
CA PHE A 397 -41.45 26.88 20.66
C PHE A 397 -40.80 28.19 21.17
N ALA A 398 -41.03 29.30 20.45
CA ALA A 398 -40.31 30.54 20.64
C ALA A 398 -40.14 31.05 22.09
N PRO A 399 -41.16 31.05 22.98
CA PRO A 399 -40.98 31.46 24.39
C PRO A 399 -40.01 30.58 25.17
N ILE A 400 -40.00 29.23 24.88
CA ILE A 400 -39.06 28.31 25.54
C ILE A 400 -37.64 28.55 25.00
N SER A 401 -37.49 28.79 23.71
CA SER A 401 -36.23 29.15 23.10
C SER A 401 -35.65 30.44 23.69
N TRP A 402 -36.46 31.48 23.83
CA TRP A 402 -36.06 32.74 24.46
C TRP A 402 -35.62 32.53 25.91
N TRP A 403 -36.33 31.74 26.68
CA TRP A 403 -35.98 31.42 28.08
C TRP A 403 -34.64 30.67 28.16
N ASN A 404 -34.43 29.69 27.32
CA ASN A 404 -33.18 28.93 27.29
C ASN A 404 -31.97 29.85 27.00
N HIS A 405 -32.09 30.76 26.02
CA HIS A 405 -31.05 31.75 25.75
C HIS A 405 -30.81 32.70 26.88
N PHE A 406 -31.87 33.14 27.55
CA PHE A 406 -31.74 34.01 28.74
C PHE A 406 -31.01 33.29 29.88
N VAL A 407 -31.37 32.06 30.20
CA VAL A 407 -30.71 31.26 31.24
C VAL A 407 -29.24 31.05 30.92
N ARG A 408 -28.90 30.73 29.67
CA ARG A 408 -27.52 30.56 29.21
C ARG A 408 -26.74 31.88 29.37
N TYR A 409 -27.32 32.98 28.96
CA TYR A 409 -26.69 34.32 29.13
C TYR A 409 -26.38 34.63 30.61
N VAL A 410 -27.33 34.38 31.52
CA VAL A 410 -27.11 34.56 32.96
C VAL A 410 -25.97 33.69 33.47
N ASN A 411 -25.94 32.41 33.11
CA ASN A 411 -24.91 31.46 33.57
C ASN A 411 -23.49 31.74 33.01
N GLU A 412 -23.39 32.37 31.84
CA GLU A 412 -22.10 32.63 31.19
C GLU A 412 -21.56 34.04 31.48
N LYS A 413 -22.42 35.02 31.87
CA LYS A 413 -22.04 36.44 31.96
C LYS A 413 -22.22 37.05 33.34
N LEU A 414 -22.96 36.45 34.25
CA LEU A 414 -23.18 36.84 35.63
C LEU A 414 -22.60 35.81 36.61
#